data_881efbc9e5e11e51706117d4176a6839
#
_entry.id   881efbc9e5e11e51706117d4176a6839
#
_cell.length_a   1.000
_cell.length_b   1.000
_cell.length_c   1.000
_cell.angle_alpha   90.00
_cell.angle_beta   90.00
_cell.angle_gamma   90.00
#
_symmetry.space_group_name_H-M   'P 1'
#
loop_
_entity.id
_entity.type
_entity.pdbx_description
1 polymer ?
#
loop_
_entity_poly.entity_id
_entity_poly.type
_entity_poly.pdbx_seq_one_letter_code
_entity_poly.pdbx_strand_id
1 'polypeptide(L)'
;MASSDLMVGLEIGTSKICVVVGEGRPDGSIKILGVGQAPSRGVRKGEIVDFETAMKCVHEAVVDAETKSDVMIKTVYVAVAGSHIQSFNNRGSVGLPEDRDEIDEQDIEDVKINAREVSIPA
;
A
#
# COMPACT_ATOMS: atom_id res chain seq x y z
N MET A 1 -3.00 -11.19 -26.31
CA MET A 1 -2.23 -10.05 -25.75
C MET A 1 -2.01 -10.29 -24.27
N ALA A 2 -0.78 -10.23 -23.84
CA ALA A 2 -0.52 -10.23 -22.41
C ALA A 2 -1.23 -9.01 -21.80
N SER A 3 -2.03 -9.23 -20.75
CA SER A 3 -2.57 -8.13 -19.98
C SER A 3 -1.39 -7.36 -19.39
N SER A 4 -1.28 -6.08 -19.71
CA SER A 4 -0.30 -5.23 -19.05
C SER A 4 -0.60 -5.19 -17.55
N ASP A 5 0.40 -5.43 -16.73
CA ASP A 5 0.29 -5.30 -15.28
C ASP A 5 0.23 -3.82 -14.91
N LEU A 6 -0.96 -3.25 -15.03
CA LEU A 6 -1.20 -1.87 -14.61
C LEU A 6 -1.24 -1.79 -13.10
N MET A 7 -0.47 -0.89 -12.55
CA MET A 7 -0.42 -0.59 -11.12
C MET A 7 -0.66 0.89 -10.91
N VAL A 8 -1.53 1.21 -9.97
CA VAL A 8 -1.83 2.59 -9.61
C VAL A 8 -1.57 2.78 -8.13
N GLY A 9 -0.68 3.69 -7.79
CA GLY A 9 -0.39 4.09 -6.41
C GLY A 9 -1.04 5.42 -6.09
N LEU A 10 -1.65 5.51 -4.92
CA LEU A 10 -2.26 6.73 -4.38
C LEU A 10 -1.63 7.07 -3.05
N GLU A 11 -1.13 8.29 -2.93
CA GLU A 11 -0.67 8.86 -1.66
C GLU A 11 -1.54 10.05 -1.29
N ILE A 12 -2.15 9.99 -0.10
CA ILE A 12 -2.95 11.08 0.46
C ILE A 12 -2.09 11.80 1.49
N GLY A 13 -1.39 12.84 1.05
CA GLY A 13 -0.52 13.63 1.90
C GLY A 13 -1.21 14.85 2.49
N THR A 14 -0.53 15.54 3.41
CA THR A 14 -1.03 16.77 4.03
C THR A 14 -1.02 17.96 3.07
N SER A 15 0.00 18.04 2.21
CA SER A 15 0.18 19.15 1.27
C SER A 15 -0.30 18.83 -0.14
N LYS A 16 -0.16 17.59 -0.57
CA LYS A 16 -0.57 17.15 -1.91
C LYS A 16 -1.10 15.72 -1.88
N ILE A 17 -1.94 15.42 -2.86
CA ILE A 17 -2.37 14.07 -3.21
C ILE A 17 -1.69 13.72 -4.53
N CYS A 18 -1.10 12.53 -4.59
CA CYS A 18 -0.36 12.08 -5.77
C CYS A 18 -0.87 10.70 -6.21
N VAL A 19 -1.09 10.56 -7.51
CA VAL A 19 -1.49 9.30 -8.13
C VAL A 19 -0.47 8.96 -9.21
N VAL A 20 0.12 7.79 -9.15
CA VAL A 20 1.11 7.32 -10.12
C VAL A 20 0.54 6.11 -10.83
N VAL A 21 0.49 6.18 -12.16
CA VAL A 21 0.08 5.06 -13.01
C VAL A 21 1.32 4.45 -13.64
N GLY A 22 1.54 3.18 -13.38
CA GLY A 22 2.69 2.44 -13.89
C GLY A 22 2.28 1.14 -14.57
N GLU A 23 3.16 0.65 -15.41
CA GLU A 23 3.04 -0.62 -16.10
C GLU A 23 4.25 -1.49 -15.78
N GLY A 24 4.02 -2.67 -15.23
CA GLY A 24 5.07 -3.65 -14.97
C GLY A 24 5.59 -4.25 -16.27
N ARG A 25 6.91 -4.41 -16.36
CA ARG A 25 7.58 -5.04 -17.50
C ARG A 25 8.13 -6.41 -17.13
N PRO A 26 8.32 -7.31 -18.11
CA PRO A 26 8.86 -8.65 -17.85
C PRO A 26 10.24 -8.66 -17.18
N ASP A 27 11.05 -7.62 -17.38
CA ASP A 27 12.38 -7.47 -16.75
C ASP A 27 12.32 -6.99 -15.28
N GLY A 28 11.12 -6.79 -14.73
CA GLY A 28 10.92 -6.29 -13.38
C GLY A 28 10.93 -4.77 -13.25
N SER A 29 11.18 -4.04 -14.33
CA SER A 29 11.09 -2.58 -14.33
C SER A 29 9.64 -2.11 -14.42
N ILE A 30 9.40 -0.85 -14.04
CA ILE A 30 8.09 -0.22 -14.11
C ILE A 30 8.18 0.98 -15.04
N LYS A 31 7.32 1.02 -16.05
CA LYS A 31 7.16 2.20 -16.90
C LYS A 31 6.10 3.11 -16.31
N ILE A 32 6.45 4.35 -16.01
CA ILE A 32 5.49 5.35 -15.55
C ILE A 32 4.71 5.87 -16.75
N LEU A 33 3.40 5.70 -16.73
CA LEU A 33 2.49 6.13 -17.78
C LEU A 33 1.96 7.54 -17.54
N GLY A 34 1.81 7.93 -16.28
CA GLY A 34 1.35 9.26 -15.91
C GLY A 34 1.34 9.47 -14.42
N VAL A 35 1.42 10.73 -14.01
CA VAL A 35 1.37 11.16 -12.62
C VAL A 35 0.33 12.27 -12.51
N GLY A 36 -0.66 12.06 -11.65
CA GLY A 36 -1.68 13.05 -11.32
C GLY A 36 -1.41 13.64 -9.94
N GLN A 37 -1.68 14.93 -9.78
CA GLN A 37 -1.54 15.61 -8.50
C GLN A 37 -2.68 16.58 -8.27
N ALA A 38 -3.01 16.77 -6.99
CA ALA A 38 -3.93 17.82 -6.56
C ALA A 38 -3.45 18.36 -5.20
N PRO A 39 -3.70 19.65 -4.91
CA PRO A 39 -3.47 20.17 -3.56
C PRO A 39 -4.31 19.39 -2.55
N SER A 40 -3.73 19.00 -1.43
CA SER A 40 -4.44 18.28 -0.38
C SER A 40 -5.13 19.25 0.57
N ARG A 41 -6.40 19.01 0.80
CA ARG A 41 -7.21 19.71 1.80
C ARG A 41 -8.01 18.70 2.59
N GLY A 42 -8.31 19.00 3.84
CA GLY A 42 -9.03 18.07 4.70
C GLY A 42 -8.18 16.94 5.29
N VAL A 43 -6.85 17.04 5.15
CA VAL A 43 -5.90 16.07 5.71
C VAL A 43 -4.90 16.82 6.59
N ARG A 44 -4.68 16.33 7.80
CA ARG A 44 -3.72 16.90 8.75
C ARG A 44 -2.88 15.78 9.37
N LYS A 45 -1.56 15.87 9.25
CA LYS A 45 -0.61 14.89 9.80
C LYS A 45 -0.94 13.43 9.40
N GLY A 46 -1.35 13.24 8.14
CA GLY A 46 -1.74 11.94 7.63
C GLY A 46 -3.14 11.46 8.01
N GLU A 47 -3.91 12.24 8.76
CA GLU A 47 -5.27 11.91 9.17
C GLU A 47 -6.30 12.73 8.39
N ILE A 48 -7.37 12.07 7.95
CA ILE A 48 -8.47 12.75 7.26
C ILE A 48 -9.36 13.41 8.31
N VAL A 49 -9.36 14.75 8.31
CA VAL A 49 -10.15 15.57 9.24
C VAL A 49 -11.43 16.14 8.60
N ASP A 50 -11.47 16.22 7.27
CA ASP A 50 -12.66 16.60 6.49
C ASP A 50 -12.77 15.65 5.29
N PHE A 51 -13.63 14.65 5.43
CA PHE A 51 -13.77 13.58 4.46
C PHE A 51 -14.23 14.07 3.07
N GLU A 52 -15.23 14.94 3.03
CA GLU A 52 -15.79 15.42 1.76
C GLU A 52 -14.77 16.22 0.97
N THR A 53 -14.06 17.11 1.64
CA THR A 53 -13.01 17.91 1.02
C THR A 53 -11.84 17.03 0.55
N ALA A 54 -11.40 16.09 1.38
CA ALA A 54 -10.33 15.15 1.02
C ALA A 54 -10.74 14.29 -0.19
N MET A 55 -11.98 13.81 -0.23
CA MET A 55 -12.51 13.02 -1.33
C MET A 55 -12.49 13.78 -2.66
N LYS A 56 -12.84 15.05 -2.66
CA LYS A 56 -12.76 15.91 -3.86
C LYS A 56 -11.33 16.06 -4.35
N CYS A 57 -10.39 16.27 -3.43
CA CYS A 57 -8.96 16.39 -3.78
C CYS A 57 -8.41 15.07 -4.35
N VAL A 58 -8.79 13.93 -3.79
CA VAL A 58 -8.43 12.62 -4.33
C VAL A 58 -9.00 12.44 -5.73
N HIS A 59 -10.25 12.79 -5.94
CA HIS A 59 -10.90 12.71 -7.24
C HIS A 59 -10.18 13.55 -8.29
N GLU A 60 -9.81 14.78 -7.95
CA GLU A 60 -9.04 15.67 -8.85
C GLU A 60 -7.69 15.03 -9.25
N ALA A 61 -6.97 14.47 -8.29
CA ALA A 61 -5.69 13.82 -8.56
C ALA A 61 -5.85 12.57 -9.45
N VAL A 62 -6.91 11.79 -9.22
CA VAL A 62 -7.22 10.60 -10.04
C VAL A 62 -7.55 11.01 -11.48
N VAL A 63 -8.40 12.01 -11.67
CA VAL A 63 -8.77 12.52 -13.02
C VAL A 63 -7.54 13.05 -13.75
N ASP A 64 -6.67 13.78 -13.04
CA ASP A 64 -5.42 14.27 -13.63
C ASP A 64 -4.51 13.11 -14.08
N ALA A 65 -4.39 12.07 -13.27
CA ALA A 65 -3.62 10.87 -13.62
C ALA A 65 -4.23 10.11 -14.81
N GLU A 66 -5.55 9.96 -14.84
CA GLU A 66 -6.26 9.32 -15.95
C GLU A 66 -6.03 10.07 -17.27
N THR A 67 -6.11 11.39 -17.22
CA THR A 67 -5.89 12.24 -18.40
C THR A 67 -4.46 12.11 -18.93
N LYS A 68 -3.47 12.08 -18.04
CA LYS A 68 -2.06 12.02 -18.42
C LYS A 68 -1.60 10.63 -18.86
N SER A 69 -2.19 9.58 -18.29
CA SER A 69 -1.83 8.19 -18.59
C SER A 69 -2.68 7.54 -19.68
N ASP A 70 -3.82 8.13 -20.02
CA ASP A 70 -4.85 7.54 -20.87
C ASP A 70 -5.34 6.17 -20.34
N VAL A 71 -5.41 6.03 -19.04
CA VAL A 71 -5.84 4.80 -18.33
C VAL A 71 -7.03 5.15 -17.45
N MET A 72 -8.10 4.34 -17.53
CA MET A 72 -9.22 4.41 -16.58
C MET A 72 -8.83 3.69 -15.29
N ILE A 73 -8.78 4.43 -14.19
CA ILE A 73 -8.39 3.90 -12.89
C ILE A 73 -9.58 3.28 -12.17
N LYS A 74 -9.50 2.00 -11.84
CA LYS A 74 -10.54 1.26 -11.12
C LYS A 74 -10.11 0.85 -9.72
N THR A 75 -8.84 0.52 -9.55
CA THR A 75 -8.25 0.06 -8.30
C THR A 75 -6.93 0.77 -8.04
N VAL A 76 -6.63 1.02 -6.78
CA VAL A 76 -5.40 1.70 -6.38
C VAL A 76 -4.77 0.99 -5.18
N TYR A 77 -3.45 1.08 -5.08
CA TYR A 77 -2.71 0.79 -3.86
C TYR A 77 -2.54 2.10 -3.10
N VAL A 78 -3.02 2.15 -1.87
CA VAL A 78 -2.99 3.36 -1.05
C VAL A 78 -1.80 3.31 -0.09
N ALA A 79 -0.97 4.34 -0.13
CA ALA A 79 0.06 4.55 0.90
C ALA A 79 -0.60 5.19 2.12
N VAL A 80 -0.41 4.56 3.28
CA VAL A 80 -0.98 5.01 4.55
C VAL A 80 0.14 5.45 5.47
N ALA A 81 0.01 6.66 6.02
CA ALA A 81 0.94 7.21 7.00
C ALA A 81 0.15 8.04 8.02
N GLY A 82 0.74 8.26 9.17
CA GLY A 82 0.12 9.06 10.23
C GLY A 82 0.45 8.53 11.61
N SER A 83 0.10 9.30 12.63
CA SER A 83 0.37 8.94 14.03
C SER A 83 -0.39 7.71 14.53
N HIS A 84 -1.45 7.32 13.80
CA HIS A 84 -2.22 6.09 14.09
C HIS A 84 -1.50 4.82 13.64
N ILE A 85 -0.48 4.93 12.78
CA ILE A 85 0.33 3.79 12.34
C ILE A 85 1.32 3.43 13.46
N GLN A 86 1.22 2.21 13.94
CA GLN A 86 2.10 1.68 14.97
C GLN A 86 2.84 0.45 14.45
N SER A 87 4.06 0.28 14.91
CA SER A 87 4.87 -0.88 14.58
C SER A 87 5.34 -1.56 15.87
N PHE A 88 5.36 -2.88 15.85
CA PHE A 88 5.81 -3.68 16.99
C PHE A 88 6.82 -4.71 16.49
N ASN A 89 7.87 -4.90 17.28
CA ASN A 89 8.72 -6.06 17.14
C ASN A 89 8.21 -7.14 18.08
N ASN A 90 7.86 -8.28 17.57
CA ASN A 90 7.43 -9.42 18.35
C ASN A 90 8.27 -10.65 18.04
N ARG A 91 8.47 -11.48 19.04
CA ARG A 91 9.25 -12.70 18.91
C ARG A 91 8.31 -13.89 18.77
N GLY A 92 8.55 -14.72 17.76
CA GLY A 92 7.86 -15.99 17.59
C GLY A 92 8.78 -17.16 17.84
N SER A 93 8.22 -18.25 18.34
CA SER A 93 8.93 -19.51 18.51
C SER A 93 7.97 -20.68 18.32
N VAL A 94 8.46 -21.74 17.70
CA VAL A 94 7.76 -23.02 17.56
C VAL A 94 8.74 -24.14 17.89
N GLY A 95 8.23 -25.23 18.51
CA GLY A 95 9.03 -26.40 18.77
C GLY A 95 9.18 -27.26 17.51
N LEU A 96 10.36 -27.86 17.34
CA LEU A 96 10.55 -28.91 16.34
C LEU A 96 10.18 -30.27 16.95
N PRO A 97 9.61 -31.21 16.17
CA PRO A 97 9.43 -32.59 16.63
C PRO A 97 10.76 -33.24 17.02
N GLU A 98 10.73 -34.12 18.02
CA GLU A 98 11.94 -34.78 18.54
C GLU A 98 12.68 -35.64 17.47
N ASP A 99 11.96 -36.09 16.47
CA ASP A 99 12.47 -36.95 15.38
C ASP A 99 13.06 -36.16 14.21
N ARG A 100 13.13 -34.81 14.30
CA ARG A 100 13.57 -33.97 13.21
C ARG A 100 14.58 -32.91 13.67
N ASP A 101 15.73 -32.89 12.98
CA ASP A 101 16.84 -31.98 13.29
C ASP A 101 16.91 -30.76 12.35
N GLU A 102 16.12 -30.77 11.29
CA GLU A 102 16.15 -29.71 10.27
C GLU A 102 14.87 -28.88 10.31
N ILE A 103 15.03 -27.60 9.98
CA ILE A 103 13.91 -26.65 9.82
C ILE A 103 13.39 -26.76 8.39
N ASP A 104 12.08 -26.96 8.23
CA ASP A 104 11.42 -26.95 6.93
C ASP A 104 10.62 -25.65 6.71
N GLU A 105 10.03 -25.52 5.51
CA GLU A 105 9.24 -24.35 5.17
C GLU A 105 7.99 -24.17 6.03
N GLN A 106 7.40 -25.28 6.49
CA GLN A 106 6.22 -25.23 7.35
C GLN A 106 6.59 -24.64 8.72
N ASP A 107 7.75 -24.98 9.28
CA ASP A 107 8.23 -24.41 10.54
C ASP A 107 8.41 -22.88 10.42
N ILE A 108 8.90 -22.41 9.27
CA ILE A 108 9.07 -20.98 9.01
C ILE A 108 7.71 -20.28 8.98
N GLU A 109 6.72 -20.86 8.31
CA GLU A 109 5.38 -20.29 8.28
C GLU A 109 4.73 -20.31 9.67
N ASP A 110 4.87 -21.40 10.42
CA ASP A 110 4.33 -21.53 11.78
C ASP A 110 4.93 -20.49 12.73
N VAL A 111 6.24 -20.25 12.67
CA VAL A 111 6.88 -19.26 13.53
C VAL A 111 6.48 -17.83 13.16
N LYS A 112 6.24 -17.56 11.88
CA LYS A 112 5.70 -16.26 11.44
C LYS A 112 4.28 -16.04 11.98
N ILE A 113 3.43 -17.05 11.91
CA ILE A 113 2.07 -17.00 12.46
C ILE A 113 2.14 -16.75 13.97
N ASN A 114 2.98 -17.48 14.67
CA ASN A 114 3.18 -17.29 16.12
C ASN A 114 3.66 -15.88 16.45
N ALA A 115 4.60 -15.33 15.69
CA ALA A 115 5.09 -13.97 15.87
C ALA A 115 4.01 -12.90 15.61
N ARG A 116 3.01 -13.19 14.79
CA ARG A 116 1.89 -12.28 14.51
C ARG A 116 0.79 -12.28 15.57
N GLU A 117 0.81 -13.22 16.50
CA GLU A 117 -0.13 -13.31 17.61
C GLU A 117 0.14 -12.20 18.64
N VAL A 118 -0.15 -10.96 18.25
CA VAL A 118 0.01 -9.79 19.11
C VAL A 118 -1.37 -9.30 19.53
N SER A 119 -1.55 -9.03 20.83
CA SER A 119 -2.73 -8.33 21.31
C SER A 119 -2.73 -6.90 20.78
N ILE A 120 -3.64 -6.60 19.86
CA ILE A 120 -3.84 -5.24 19.36
C ILE A 120 -4.85 -4.56 20.29
N PRO A 121 -4.51 -3.42 20.92
CA PRO A 121 -5.47 -2.67 21.72
C PRO A 121 -6.66 -2.21 20.85
N ALA A 122 -7.87 -2.27 21.42
CA ALA A 122 -9.09 -1.82 20.76
C ALA A 122 -9.11 -0.29 20.60
#